data_43e0dc97c9e20be113de0b8c89bc55d0
#
_entry.id   43e0dc97c9e20be113de0b8c89bc55d0
#
_cell.length_a   1.000
_cell.length_b   1.000
_cell.length_c   1.000
_cell.angle_alpha   90.00
_cell.angle_beta   90.00
_cell.angle_gamma   90.00
#
_symmetry.space_group_name_H-M   'P 1'
#
loop_
_entity.id
_entity.type
_entity.pdbx_description
1 polymer ?
#
loop_
_entity_poly.entity_id
_entity_poly.type
_entity_poly.pdbx_seq_one_letter_code
_entity_poly.pdbx_strand_id
1 'polypeptide(L)'
;MAAGVIYAASQHGAYAADPCAYPDDILGTLGSLPHAASALKPGGTLRVLTVGSATVFSPTESLVSGTVTAKALGLGSALTAAVTPVATAAGFPMQMAAALRQAYPKATVEVTVKGGRGIAAADMLDIIQTELAATHYQLVIWQTGTVEAVRNTPPAAFFETLSEGAATIADAGSDLILVDPQYSRFLNANADVDPYEQTLQTIAAQPGVALFRRFDLMRFWATESQIDLERTPRSQRHATVEMLHVCLGRALARLVAAGSKQQS
;
A
#
# COMPACT_ATOMS: atom_id res chain seq x y z
N MET A 1 51.48 -24.74 -6.06
CA MET A 1 50.40 -24.09 -5.26
C MET A 1 49.44 -23.41 -6.23
N ALA A 2 48.30 -24.02 -6.51
CA ALA A 2 47.28 -23.49 -7.42
C ALA A 2 46.18 -22.85 -6.56
N ALA A 3 46.04 -21.54 -6.68
CA ALA A 3 44.98 -20.78 -6.01
C ALA A 3 43.68 -20.98 -6.78
N GLY A 4 42.73 -21.69 -6.19
CA GLY A 4 41.38 -21.81 -6.72
C GLY A 4 40.60 -20.51 -6.56
N VAL A 5 40.20 -19.93 -7.68
CA VAL A 5 39.25 -18.80 -7.72
C VAL A 5 37.87 -19.39 -7.51
N ILE A 6 37.27 -19.14 -6.35
CA ILE A 6 35.87 -19.46 -6.10
C ILE A 6 35.03 -18.40 -6.81
N TYR A 7 34.39 -18.77 -7.92
CA TYR A 7 33.32 -17.97 -8.56
C TYR A 7 32.13 -17.97 -7.62
N ALA A 8 31.82 -16.81 -7.05
CA ALA A 8 30.53 -16.57 -6.41
C ALA A 8 29.45 -16.64 -7.51
N ALA A 9 28.66 -17.70 -7.52
CA ALA A 9 27.50 -17.83 -8.41
C ALA A 9 26.51 -16.71 -8.06
N SER A 10 26.30 -15.82 -9.01
CA SER A 10 25.38 -14.70 -8.90
C SER A 10 23.96 -15.20 -8.62
N GLN A 11 23.33 -14.69 -7.56
CA GLN A 11 21.96 -15.01 -7.12
C GLN A 11 20.88 -14.53 -8.12
N HIS A 12 21.27 -14.00 -9.26
CA HIS A 12 20.39 -13.47 -10.32
C HIS A 12 19.43 -14.50 -10.94
N GLY A 13 19.67 -15.80 -10.75
CA GLY A 13 18.81 -16.84 -11.32
C GLY A 13 17.54 -17.16 -10.54
N ALA A 14 17.46 -16.81 -9.26
CA ALA A 14 16.34 -17.19 -8.40
C ALA A 14 15.09 -16.29 -8.56
N TYR A 15 15.29 -15.03 -8.95
CA TYR A 15 14.20 -14.05 -9.09
C TYR A 15 13.48 -14.11 -10.45
N ALA A 16 14.04 -14.81 -11.43
CA ALA A 16 13.44 -14.94 -12.77
C ALA A 16 12.19 -15.84 -12.79
N ALA A 17 11.98 -16.67 -11.77
CA ALA A 17 10.86 -17.62 -11.70
C ALA A 17 9.58 -17.03 -11.09
N ASP A 18 9.68 -16.05 -10.17
CA ASP A 18 8.54 -15.31 -9.58
C ASP A 18 8.77 -13.80 -9.74
N PRO A 19 7.97 -13.13 -10.57
CA PRO A 19 8.12 -11.68 -10.79
C PRO A 19 7.88 -10.84 -9.52
N CYS A 20 7.28 -11.42 -8.49
CA CYS A 20 7.07 -10.78 -7.20
C CYS A 20 8.19 -11.07 -6.19
N ALA A 21 9.22 -11.83 -6.54
CA ALA A 21 10.30 -12.15 -5.62
C ALA A 21 11.09 -10.89 -5.21
N TYR A 22 11.52 -10.85 -3.97
CA TYR A 22 12.37 -9.79 -3.39
C TYR A 22 13.15 -10.35 -2.20
N PRO A 23 14.31 -9.76 -1.84
CA PRO A 23 15.06 -10.10 -0.62
C PRO A 23 14.24 -9.80 0.65
N ASP A 24 14.34 -10.68 1.64
CA ASP A 24 13.52 -10.59 2.87
C ASP A 24 13.79 -9.31 3.68
N ASP A 25 14.98 -8.75 3.60
CA ASP A 25 15.40 -7.51 4.27
C ASP A 25 14.70 -6.24 3.70
N ILE A 26 14.13 -6.29 2.50
CA ILE A 26 13.39 -5.17 1.91
C ILE A 26 12.09 -4.88 2.67
N LEU A 27 11.42 -5.89 3.22
CA LEU A 27 10.16 -5.66 3.96
C LEU A 27 10.32 -4.76 5.20
N GLY A 28 11.55 -4.57 5.66
CA GLY A 28 11.86 -3.62 6.73
C GLY A 28 11.56 -4.16 8.13
N THR A 29 11.56 -3.24 9.11
CA THR A 29 11.29 -3.57 10.52
C THR A 29 9.81 -3.91 10.67
N LEU A 30 9.54 -5.14 11.07
CA LEU A 30 8.19 -5.62 11.33
C LEU A 30 7.75 -5.08 12.70
N GLY A 31 6.81 -4.14 12.73
CA GLY A 31 6.10 -3.78 13.95
C GLY A 31 5.18 -4.93 14.38
N SER A 32 5.00 -5.12 15.69
CA SER A 32 3.97 -6.04 16.19
C SER A 32 2.57 -5.50 15.85
N LEU A 33 1.70 -6.37 15.35
CA LEU A 33 0.32 -6.05 14.97
C LEU A 33 -0.67 -6.88 15.81
N PRO A 34 -0.84 -6.57 17.12
CA PRO A 34 -1.60 -7.39 18.06
C PRO A 34 -3.09 -7.48 17.75
N HIS A 35 -3.71 -6.40 17.26
CA HIS A 35 -5.12 -6.37 16.92
C HIS A 35 -5.39 -7.20 15.67
N ALA A 36 -4.56 -7.08 14.63
CA ALA A 36 -4.62 -7.92 13.44
C ALA A 36 -4.38 -9.40 13.78
N ALA A 37 -3.40 -9.70 14.64
CA ALA A 37 -3.12 -11.05 15.11
C ALA A 37 -4.32 -11.68 15.81
N SER A 38 -5.01 -10.94 16.67
CA SER A 38 -6.22 -11.40 17.36
C SER A 38 -7.36 -11.70 16.37
N ALA A 39 -7.53 -10.82 15.39
CA ALA A 39 -8.58 -10.93 14.36
C ALA A 39 -8.35 -12.05 13.34
N LEU A 40 -7.09 -12.46 13.12
CA LEU A 40 -6.74 -13.54 12.19
C LEU A 40 -6.84 -14.95 12.82
N LYS A 41 -7.20 -15.07 14.10
CA LYS A 41 -7.49 -16.37 14.74
C LYS A 41 -8.71 -17.04 14.08
N PRO A 42 -8.82 -18.37 14.18
CA PRO A 42 -9.97 -19.10 13.65
C PRO A 42 -11.31 -18.53 14.15
N GLY A 43 -12.21 -18.20 13.22
CA GLY A 43 -13.50 -17.58 13.50
C GLY A 43 -13.46 -16.05 13.72
N GLY A 44 -12.27 -15.44 13.72
CA GLY A 44 -12.13 -13.99 13.83
C GLY A 44 -12.45 -13.23 12.53
N THR A 45 -12.60 -11.93 12.65
CA THR A 45 -12.82 -11.00 11.51
C THR A 45 -11.81 -9.88 11.57
N LEU A 46 -10.92 -9.83 10.57
CA LEU A 46 -10.00 -8.72 10.34
C LEU A 46 -10.67 -7.67 9.43
N ARG A 47 -11.08 -6.54 10.02
CA ARG A 47 -11.53 -5.38 9.26
C ARG A 47 -10.36 -4.44 9.06
N VAL A 48 -10.07 -4.16 7.80
CA VAL A 48 -8.97 -3.28 7.39
C VAL A 48 -9.54 -2.02 6.77
N LEU A 49 -9.14 -0.87 7.27
CA LEU A 49 -9.31 0.42 6.60
C LEU A 49 -8.04 0.74 5.83
N THR A 50 -8.14 0.96 4.53
CA THR A 50 -7.03 1.49 3.73
C THR A 50 -7.35 2.90 3.28
N VAL A 51 -6.50 3.86 3.63
CA VAL A 51 -6.63 5.25 3.20
C VAL A 51 -5.39 5.65 2.41
N GLY A 52 -5.60 6.32 1.27
CA GLY A 52 -4.48 6.73 0.44
C GLY A 52 -4.87 7.52 -0.81
N SER A 53 -3.84 7.87 -1.59
CA SER A 53 -4.02 8.53 -2.87
C SER A 53 -4.43 7.54 -3.98
N ALA A 54 -4.51 8.00 -5.23
CA ALA A 54 -5.04 7.23 -6.37
C ALA A 54 -4.49 5.80 -6.54
N THR A 55 -3.29 5.51 -6.04
CA THR A 55 -2.65 4.19 -6.22
C THR A 55 -3.18 3.09 -5.30
N VAL A 56 -4.02 3.39 -4.31
CA VAL A 56 -4.72 2.36 -3.51
C VAL A 56 -5.92 1.77 -4.27
N PHE A 57 -6.41 2.50 -5.26
CA PHE A 57 -7.51 2.08 -6.11
C PHE A 57 -7.03 1.36 -7.36
N SER A 58 -7.91 0.59 -7.99
CA SER A 58 -7.61 0.09 -9.33
C SER A 58 -7.60 1.26 -10.34
N PRO A 59 -6.88 1.13 -11.48
CA PRO A 59 -6.84 2.17 -12.50
C PRO A 59 -8.22 2.62 -12.99
N THR A 60 -9.21 1.75 -12.97
CA THR A 60 -10.60 2.02 -13.37
C THR A 60 -11.42 2.70 -12.27
N GLU A 61 -11.23 2.35 -11.00
CA GLU A 61 -11.92 2.99 -9.87
C GLU A 61 -11.43 4.44 -9.66
N SER A 62 -10.19 4.73 -9.98
CA SER A 62 -9.62 6.09 -9.92
C SER A 62 -10.30 7.07 -10.86
N LEU A 63 -11.00 6.59 -11.91
CA LEU A 63 -11.76 7.41 -12.85
C LEU A 63 -13.22 7.66 -12.39
N VAL A 64 -13.74 6.84 -11.48
CA VAL A 64 -15.16 6.87 -11.07
C VAL A 64 -15.37 7.62 -9.75
N SER A 65 -14.32 7.83 -8.95
CA SER A 65 -14.43 8.55 -7.65
C SER A 65 -14.57 10.08 -7.76
N GLY A 66 -14.63 10.61 -8.97
CA GLY A 66 -15.15 11.96 -9.22
C GLY A 66 -16.64 11.85 -9.48
N THR A 67 -17.49 12.14 -8.49
CA THR A 67 -18.94 12.30 -8.70
C THR A 67 -19.16 13.52 -9.60
N VAL A 68 -19.02 13.32 -10.89
CA VAL A 68 -19.59 14.24 -11.87
C VAL A 68 -21.08 13.94 -11.87
N THR A 69 -21.85 14.65 -11.05
CA THR A 69 -23.29 14.62 -11.13
C THR A 69 -23.67 15.00 -12.56
N ALA A 70 -24.33 14.08 -13.26
CA ALA A 70 -24.84 14.25 -14.63
C ALA A 70 -25.71 15.51 -14.83
N LYS A 71 -25.98 16.24 -13.76
CA LYS A 71 -26.72 17.51 -13.71
C LYS A 71 -25.93 18.71 -14.26
N ALA A 72 -24.58 18.59 -14.41
CA ALA A 72 -23.75 19.71 -14.90
C ALA A 72 -23.59 19.76 -16.44
N LEU A 73 -24.04 18.73 -17.18
CA LEU A 73 -23.82 18.63 -18.62
C LEU A 73 -25.11 18.69 -19.48
N GLY A 74 -26.28 18.92 -18.90
CA GLY A 74 -27.51 19.20 -19.68
C GLY A 74 -27.93 18.12 -20.70
N LEU A 75 -27.45 16.88 -20.57
CA LEU A 75 -27.80 15.77 -21.45
C LEU A 75 -28.90 14.93 -20.83
N GLY A 76 -30.08 14.99 -21.45
CA GLY A 76 -31.28 14.29 -21.06
C GLY A 76 -31.11 12.76 -20.99
N SER A 77 -31.95 12.16 -20.15
CA SER A 77 -32.12 10.74 -19.94
C SER A 77 -32.14 9.93 -21.21
N ALA A 78 -31.08 9.22 -21.52
CA ALA A 78 -31.07 7.94 -22.24
C ALA A 78 -29.64 7.50 -22.54
N LEU A 79 -28.98 6.83 -21.61
CA LEU A 79 -27.93 5.85 -21.88
C LEU A 79 -27.62 5.08 -20.57
N THR A 80 -28.57 4.25 -20.14
CA THR A 80 -28.26 3.09 -19.30
C THR A 80 -27.66 2.02 -20.22
N ALA A 81 -26.44 2.25 -20.69
CA ALA A 81 -25.62 1.14 -21.16
C ALA A 81 -25.17 0.40 -19.89
N ALA A 82 -25.70 -0.81 -19.71
CA ALA A 82 -25.17 -1.75 -18.76
C ALA A 82 -23.71 -2.01 -19.15
N VAL A 83 -22.78 -1.28 -18.53
CA VAL A 83 -21.36 -1.60 -18.59
C VAL A 83 -21.23 -2.88 -17.78
N THR A 84 -21.17 -4.00 -18.46
CA THR A 84 -20.68 -5.26 -17.87
C THR A 84 -19.34 -4.91 -17.22
N PRO A 85 -19.16 -5.13 -15.90
CA PRO A 85 -17.88 -4.87 -15.29
C PRO A 85 -16.88 -5.83 -15.93
N VAL A 86 -16.06 -5.34 -16.84
CA VAL A 86 -14.80 -6.00 -17.16
C VAL A 86 -14.10 -6.16 -15.82
N ALA A 87 -13.68 -7.36 -15.45
CA ALA A 87 -13.00 -7.65 -14.20
C ALA A 87 -11.79 -6.71 -14.11
N THR A 88 -11.96 -5.61 -13.40
CA THR A 88 -10.94 -4.58 -13.23
C THR A 88 -9.93 -5.09 -12.23
N ALA A 89 -8.65 -5.03 -12.56
CA ALA A 89 -7.59 -5.43 -11.67
C ALA A 89 -7.76 -4.71 -10.33
N ALA A 90 -7.96 -5.48 -9.28
CA ALA A 90 -8.16 -4.94 -7.95
C ALA A 90 -6.88 -4.24 -7.46
N GLY A 91 -6.99 -3.09 -6.80
CA GLY A 91 -5.87 -2.40 -6.17
C GLY A 91 -5.12 -3.30 -5.18
N PHE A 92 -3.87 -2.95 -4.85
CA PHE A 92 -3.03 -3.79 -3.98
C PHE A 92 -3.64 -4.12 -2.60
N PRO A 93 -4.51 -3.29 -1.98
CA PRO A 93 -5.17 -3.67 -0.73
C PRO A 93 -6.12 -4.85 -0.90
N MET A 94 -6.80 -4.93 -2.03
CA MET A 94 -7.69 -6.06 -2.34
C MET A 94 -6.90 -7.33 -2.68
N GLN A 95 -5.73 -7.19 -3.31
CA GLN A 95 -4.79 -8.30 -3.55
C GLN A 95 -4.21 -8.81 -2.22
N MET A 96 -3.90 -7.92 -1.29
CA MET A 96 -3.52 -8.29 0.08
C MET A 96 -4.62 -9.10 0.76
N ALA A 97 -5.87 -8.64 0.68
CA ALA A 97 -7.00 -9.36 1.28
C ALA A 97 -7.16 -10.76 0.69
N ALA A 98 -7.00 -10.92 -0.62
CA ALA A 98 -7.06 -12.22 -1.28
C ALA A 98 -5.95 -13.15 -0.77
N ALA A 99 -4.72 -12.66 -0.64
CA ALA A 99 -3.60 -13.43 -0.10
C ALA A 99 -3.80 -13.81 1.39
N LEU A 100 -4.33 -12.89 2.22
CA LEU A 100 -4.63 -13.18 3.62
C LEU A 100 -5.76 -14.21 3.76
N ARG A 101 -6.82 -14.18 2.94
CA ARG A 101 -7.88 -15.20 2.94
C ARG A 101 -7.34 -16.60 2.60
N GLN A 102 -6.35 -16.68 1.71
CA GLN A 102 -5.67 -17.95 1.41
C GLN A 102 -4.82 -18.44 2.59
N ALA A 103 -4.09 -17.53 3.26
CA ALA A 103 -3.22 -17.87 4.38
C ALA A 103 -4.01 -18.19 5.67
N TYR A 104 -5.18 -17.56 5.86
CA TYR A 104 -6.04 -17.69 7.04
C TYR A 104 -7.47 -18.10 6.66
N PRO A 105 -7.70 -19.31 6.13
CA PRO A 105 -8.99 -19.71 5.58
C PRO A 105 -10.12 -19.85 6.61
N LYS A 106 -9.79 -19.79 7.92
CA LYS A 106 -10.76 -19.84 9.02
C LYS A 106 -11.07 -18.46 9.61
N ALA A 107 -10.45 -17.40 9.09
CA ALA A 107 -10.74 -16.02 9.45
C ALA A 107 -11.43 -15.30 8.30
N THR A 108 -12.27 -14.31 8.62
CA THR A 108 -12.85 -13.39 7.64
C THR A 108 -11.94 -12.18 7.46
N VAL A 109 -11.72 -11.74 6.22
CA VAL A 109 -10.95 -10.52 5.93
C VAL A 109 -11.82 -9.56 5.12
N GLU A 110 -12.10 -8.40 5.68
CA GLU A 110 -12.89 -7.32 5.08
C GLU A 110 -11.98 -6.11 4.85
N VAL A 111 -12.06 -5.47 3.68
CA VAL A 111 -11.25 -4.29 3.36
C VAL A 111 -12.14 -3.16 2.87
N THR A 112 -12.03 -2.02 3.53
CA THR A 112 -12.63 -0.75 3.12
C THR A 112 -11.51 0.13 2.56
N VAL A 113 -11.69 0.66 1.35
CA VAL A 113 -10.71 1.56 0.71
C VAL A 113 -11.32 2.94 0.58
N LYS A 114 -10.62 3.95 1.08
CA LYS A 114 -11.02 5.36 1.07
C LYS A 114 -9.89 6.24 0.55
N GLY A 115 -10.22 7.43 0.11
CA GLY A 115 -9.24 8.40 -0.36
C GLY A 115 -9.53 8.90 -1.77
N GLY A 116 -8.51 9.36 -2.47
CA GLY A 116 -8.68 9.93 -3.79
C GLY A 116 -7.39 10.52 -4.38
N ARG A 117 -7.49 10.99 -5.62
CA ARG A 117 -6.33 11.56 -6.31
C ARG A 117 -5.87 12.85 -5.62
N GLY A 118 -4.60 12.90 -5.25
CA GLY A 118 -3.93 14.11 -4.78
C GLY A 118 -4.35 14.59 -3.39
N ILE A 119 -5.05 13.78 -2.59
CA ILE A 119 -5.34 14.12 -1.20
C ILE A 119 -4.04 14.04 -0.37
N ALA A 120 -3.88 14.98 0.55
CA ALA A 120 -2.75 15.05 1.46
C ALA A 120 -3.01 14.24 2.74
N ALA A 121 -1.96 14.07 3.55
CA ALA A 121 -2.04 13.36 4.82
C ALA A 121 -3.11 13.96 5.76
N ALA A 122 -3.25 15.28 5.80
CA ALA A 122 -4.27 15.95 6.61
C ALA A 122 -5.69 15.55 6.16
N ASP A 123 -5.98 15.59 4.85
CA ASP A 123 -7.28 15.15 4.32
C ASP A 123 -7.54 13.66 4.60
N MET A 124 -6.47 12.84 4.58
CA MET A 124 -6.55 11.42 4.90
C MET A 124 -6.83 11.20 6.39
N LEU A 125 -6.27 12.02 7.28
CA LEU A 125 -6.52 11.97 8.71
C LEU A 125 -7.99 12.22 9.02
N ASP A 126 -8.64 13.21 8.39
CA ASP A 126 -10.07 13.48 8.52
C ASP A 126 -10.92 12.26 8.12
N ILE A 127 -10.51 11.57 7.05
CA ILE A 127 -11.16 10.33 6.61
C ILE A 127 -10.98 9.23 7.65
N ILE A 128 -9.77 9.04 8.19
CA ILE A 128 -9.46 8.04 9.20
C ILE A 128 -10.30 8.27 10.46
N GLN A 129 -10.34 9.50 10.96
CA GLN A 129 -11.13 9.89 12.14
C GLN A 129 -12.62 9.60 11.93
N THR A 130 -13.16 9.97 10.77
CA THR A 130 -14.56 9.72 10.41
C THR A 130 -14.89 8.22 10.37
N GLU A 131 -14.05 7.42 9.75
CA GLU A 131 -14.26 5.98 9.61
C GLU A 131 -14.11 5.25 10.96
N LEU A 132 -13.12 5.62 11.79
CA LEU A 132 -12.93 5.04 13.11
C LEU A 132 -14.06 5.39 14.08
N ALA A 133 -14.68 6.57 13.95
CA ALA A 133 -15.85 6.94 14.72
C ALA A 133 -17.11 6.12 14.35
N ALA A 134 -17.19 5.64 13.10
CA ALA A 134 -18.34 4.89 12.59
C ALA A 134 -18.17 3.37 12.70
N THR A 135 -16.94 2.86 12.62
CA THR A 135 -16.65 1.43 12.50
C THR A 135 -15.36 1.07 13.21
N HIS A 136 -15.36 -0.04 13.97
CA HIS A 136 -14.13 -0.56 14.55
C HIS A 136 -13.35 -1.37 13.52
N TYR A 137 -12.13 -0.92 13.22
CA TYR A 137 -11.15 -1.62 12.39
C TYR A 137 -10.05 -2.20 13.30
N GLN A 138 -9.49 -3.35 12.96
CA GLN A 138 -8.34 -3.92 13.67
C GLN A 138 -7.03 -3.47 13.05
N LEU A 139 -7.07 -3.00 11.80
CA LEU A 139 -5.89 -2.55 11.07
C LEU A 139 -6.24 -1.35 10.20
N VAL A 140 -5.44 -0.30 10.30
CA VAL A 140 -5.45 0.84 9.38
C VAL A 140 -4.19 0.78 8.52
N ILE A 141 -4.34 0.91 7.21
CA ILE A 141 -3.26 1.04 6.24
C ILE A 141 -3.32 2.45 5.66
N TRP A 142 -2.28 3.24 5.93
CA TRP A 142 -2.23 4.64 5.53
C TRP A 142 -1.11 4.90 4.53
N GLN A 143 -1.47 5.13 3.26
CA GLN A 143 -0.52 5.42 2.20
C GLN A 143 -0.38 6.94 2.02
N THR A 144 0.80 7.49 2.29
CA THR A 144 1.04 8.93 2.28
C THR A 144 2.49 9.29 1.90
N GLY A 145 2.87 10.57 1.94
CA GLY A 145 4.21 11.09 1.69
C GLY A 145 4.45 11.53 0.24
N THR A 146 3.82 10.92 -0.76
CA THR A 146 4.02 11.28 -2.17
C THR A 146 3.46 12.67 -2.52
N VAL A 147 2.26 12.98 -2.04
CA VAL A 147 1.59 14.26 -2.30
C VAL A 147 2.32 15.38 -1.56
N GLU A 148 2.74 15.10 -0.34
CA GLU A 148 3.52 15.99 0.50
C GLU A 148 4.86 16.35 -0.15
N ALA A 149 5.61 15.36 -0.66
CA ALA A 149 6.86 15.60 -1.36
C ALA A 149 6.66 16.46 -2.62
N VAL A 150 5.64 16.17 -3.44
CA VAL A 150 5.34 16.94 -4.65
C VAL A 150 4.92 18.38 -4.33
N ARG A 151 4.22 18.60 -3.21
CA ARG A 151 3.75 19.92 -2.79
C ARG A 151 4.74 20.68 -1.91
N ASN A 152 5.89 20.08 -1.57
CA ASN A 152 6.84 20.62 -0.60
C ASN A 152 6.17 20.98 0.74
N THR A 153 5.26 20.14 1.22
CA THR A 153 4.64 20.28 2.55
C THR A 153 5.75 20.30 3.60
N PRO A 154 5.79 21.26 4.54
CA PRO A 154 6.82 21.28 5.56
C PRO A 154 6.90 19.91 6.29
N PRO A 155 8.09 19.28 6.40
CA PRO A 155 8.23 17.96 7.05
C PRO A 155 7.73 17.94 8.49
N ALA A 156 7.87 19.07 9.22
CA ALA A 156 7.34 19.21 10.58
C ALA A 156 5.80 19.09 10.61
N ALA A 157 5.09 19.75 9.70
CA ALA A 157 3.63 19.65 9.61
C ALA A 157 3.18 18.24 9.22
N PHE A 158 3.92 17.58 8.34
CA PHE A 158 3.66 16.19 7.99
C PHE A 158 3.86 15.26 9.20
N PHE A 159 4.95 15.48 9.98
CA PHE A 159 5.20 14.72 11.20
C PHE A 159 4.08 14.90 12.25
N GLU A 160 3.62 16.14 12.47
CA GLU A 160 2.51 16.43 13.39
C GLU A 160 1.24 15.69 12.96
N THR A 161 0.87 15.76 11.67
CA THR A 161 -0.30 15.04 11.13
C THR A 161 -0.21 13.53 11.33
N LEU A 162 0.95 12.93 11.06
CA LEU A 162 1.15 11.49 11.23
C LEU A 162 1.15 11.08 12.70
N SER A 163 1.74 11.92 13.59
CA SER A 163 1.75 11.67 15.03
C SER A 163 0.34 11.67 15.61
N GLU A 164 -0.48 12.67 15.24
CA GLU A 164 -1.89 12.74 15.62
C GLU A 164 -2.67 11.51 15.11
N GLY A 165 -2.47 11.15 13.83
CA GLY A 165 -3.15 10.01 13.25
C GLY A 165 -2.75 8.69 13.89
N ALA A 166 -1.46 8.48 14.18
CA ALA A 166 -0.98 7.28 14.87
C ALA A 166 -1.60 7.16 16.27
N ALA A 167 -1.66 8.26 17.03
CA ALA A 167 -2.32 8.30 18.33
C ALA A 167 -3.82 7.98 18.22
N THR A 168 -4.53 8.63 17.29
CA THR A 168 -5.96 8.38 17.03
C THR A 168 -6.26 6.92 16.72
N ILE A 169 -5.41 6.29 15.88
CA ILE A 169 -5.56 4.89 15.48
C ILE A 169 -5.29 3.96 16.66
N ALA A 170 -4.27 4.25 17.47
CA ALA A 170 -3.95 3.48 18.68
C ALA A 170 -5.06 3.58 19.74
N ASP A 171 -5.60 4.78 19.97
CA ASP A 171 -6.71 5.02 20.91
C ASP A 171 -8.00 4.29 20.47
N ALA A 172 -8.19 4.09 19.17
CA ALA A 172 -9.28 3.29 18.62
C ALA A 172 -9.08 1.77 18.76
N GLY A 173 -7.94 1.33 19.31
CA GLY A 173 -7.60 -0.09 19.44
C GLY A 173 -7.30 -0.75 18.09
N SER A 174 -6.62 -0.04 17.21
CA SER A 174 -6.24 -0.49 15.88
C SER A 174 -4.71 -0.50 15.70
N ASP A 175 -4.19 -1.45 14.92
CA ASP A 175 -2.82 -1.41 14.44
C ASP A 175 -2.69 -0.47 13.23
N LEU A 176 -1.50 0.09 13.01
CA LEU A 176 -1.21 0.96 11.86
C LEU A 176 -0.11 0.36 10.98
N ILE A 177 -0.35 0.32 9.68
CA ILE A 177 0.70 0.15 8.67
C ILE A 177 0.78 1.44 7.85
N LEU A 178 1.91 2.14 7.95
CA LEU A 178 2.25 3.21 7.03
C LEU A 178 2.77 2.61 5.72
N VAL A 179 2.34 3.18 4.60
CA VAL A 179 2.83 2.82 3.26
C VAL A 179 3.56 4.03 2.69
N ASP A 180 4.85 3.88 2.47
CA ASP A 180 5.72 4.95 2.00
C ASP A 180 5.45 5.35 0.54
N PRO A 181 6.08 6.43 0.01
CA PRO A 181 5.94 6.89 -1.35
C PRO A 181 6.19 5.80 -2.39
N GLN A 182 5.59 5.94 -3.56
CA GLN A 182 5.91 5.05 -4.67
C GLN A 182 7.28 5.42 -5.27
N TYR A 183 8.06 4.42 -5.67
CA TYR A 183 9.23 4.66 -6.48
C TYR A 183 8.84 5.08 -7.90
N SER A 184 9.43 6.16 -8.37
CA SER A 184 9.37 6.64 -9.75
C SER A 184 10.63 7.47 -10.02
N ARG A 185 11.32 7.20 -11.14
CA ARG A 185 12.49 8.01 -11.53
C ARG A 185 12.10 9.45 -11.75
N PHE A 186 10.92 9.68 -12.31
CA PHE A 186 10.39 11.03 -12.51
C PHE A 186 10.14 11.72 -11.16
N LEU A 187 9.52 11.05 -10.19
CA LEU A 187 9.30 11.61 -8.86
C LEU A 187 10.62 11.97 -8.19
N ASN A 188 11.58 11.05 -8.18
CA ASN A 188 12.89 11.26 -7.55
C ASN A 188 13.72 12.38 -8.22
N ALA A 189 13.50 12.64 -9.49
CA ALA A 189 14.16 13.74 -10.19
C ALA A 189 13.52 15.11 -9.96
N ASN A 190 12.27 15.16 -9.45
CA ASN A 190 11.48 16.40 -9.35
C ASN A 190 10.97 16.72 -7.95
N ALA A 191 11.11 15.82 -6.99
CA ALA A 191 10.68 16.00 -5.60
C ALA A 191 11.67 15.34 -4.65
N ASP A 192 11.94 16.00 -3.52
CA ASP A 192 12.72 15.45 -2.42
C ASP A 192 11.78 14.60 -1.55
N VAL A 193 11.90 13.26 -1.65
CA VAL A 193 11.08 12.31 -0.88
C VAL A 193 11.72 11.92 0.45
N ASP A 194 13.02 12.11 0.62
CA ASP A 194 13.79 11.65 1.77
C ASP A 194 13.26 12.16 3.12
N PRO A 195 12.91 13.46 3.30
CA PRO A 195 12.36 13.94 4.58
C PRO A 195 11.06 13.28 4.99
N TYR A 196 10.24 12.89 4.01
CA TYR A 196 8.95 12.21 4.25
C TYR A 196 9.14 10.74 4.59
N GLU A 197 10.10 10.07 3.93
CA GLU A 197 10.49 8.70 4.28
C GLU A 197 11.07 8.63 5.70
N GLN A 198 11.94 9.57 6.09
CA GLN A 198 12.48 9.67 7.45
C GLN A 198 11.38 9.89 8.49
N THR A 199 10.39 10.72 8.17
CA THR A 199 9.22 10.94 9.03
C THR A 199 8.43 9.64 9.21
N LEU A 200 8.13 8.92 8.13
CA LEU A 200 7.42 7.64 8.19
C LEU A 200 8.18 6.60 9.01
N GLN A 201 9.50 6.52 8.86
CA GLN A 201 10.36 5.63 9.65
C GLN A 201 10.34 5.99 11.14
N THR A 202 10.33 7.29 11.46
CA THR A 202 10.27 7.77 12.85
C THR A 202 8.95 7.39 13.52
N ILE A 203 7.82 7.56 12.83
CA ILE A 203 6.50 7.16 13.34
C ILE A 203 6.38 5.63 13.44
N ALA A 204 6.95 4.89 12.50
CA ALA A 204 6.92 3.42 12.50
C ALA A 204 7.78 2.79 13.61
N ALA A 205 8.61 3.55 14.31
CA ALA A 205 9.31 3.10 15.50
C ALA A 205 8.41 2.99 16.76
N GLN A 206 7.16 3.49 16.68
CA GLN A 206 6.20 3.43 17.77
C GLN A 206 5.57 2.01 17.88
N PRO A 207 5.17 1.55 19.09
CA PRO A 207 4.46 0.30 19.26
C PRO A 207 3.15 0.27 18.45
N GLY A 208 2.82 -0.86 17.85
CA GLY A 208 1.60 -1.03 17.05
C GLY A 208 1.66 -0.39 15.66
N VAL A 209 2.82 0.15 15.26
CA VAL A 209 3.02 0.75 13.94
C VAL A 209 4.05 -0.07 13.15
N ALA A 210 3.75 -0.34 11.90
CA ALA A 210 4.67 -0.96 10.94
C ALA A 210 4.83 -0.06 9.71
N LEU A 211 5.95 -0.22 9.00
CA LEU A 211 6.22 0.47 7.74
C LEU A 211 6.28 -0.54 6.59
N PHE A 212 5.43 -0.38 5.60
CA PHE A 212 5.51 -1.10 4.33
C PHE A 212 6.36 -0.32 3.35
N ARG A 213 7.59 -0.78 3.12
CA ARG A 213 8.60 -0.13 2.28
C ARG A 213 8.31 -0.34 0.79
N ARG A 214 7.22 0.23 0.32
CA ARG A 214 6.78 0.15 -1.07
C ARG A 214 7.80 0.75 -2.02
N PHE A 215 8.45 1.87 -1.64
CA PHE A 215 9.48 2.52 -2.43
C PHE A 215 10.62 1.55 -2.76
N ASP A 216 11.17 0.89 -1.74
CA ASP A 216 12.27 -0.04 -1.94
C ASP A 216 11.88 -1.28 -2.74
N LEU A 217 10.70 -1.84 -2.50
CA LEU A 217 10.16 -2.95 -3.29
C LEU A 217 10.05 -2.57 -4.77
N MET A 218 9.42 -1.43 -5.07
CA MET A 218 9.25 -0.97 -6.46
C MET A 218 10.59 -0.63 -7.10
N ARG A 219 11.53 -0.03 -6.35
CA ARG A 219 12.89 0.26 -6.84
C ARG A 219 13.62 -1.03 -7.17
N PHE A 220 13.58 -2.03 -6.29
CA PHE A 220 14.18 -3.33 -6.52
C PHE A 220 13.63 -3.98 -7.79
N TRP A 221 12.32 -4.09 -7.93
CA TRP A 221 11.71 -4.68 -9.13
C TRP A 221 12.05 -3.91 -10.40
N ALA A 222 12.05 -2.59 -10.37
CA ALA A 222 12.42 -1.77 -11.52
C ALA A 222 13.90 -1.89 -11.89
N THR A 223 14.79 -2.11 -10.90
CA THR A 223 16.23 -2.31 -11.11
C THR A 223 16.53 -3.68 -11.70
N GLU A 224 15.90 -4.71 -11.16
CA GLU A 224 16.03 -6.08 -11.65
C GLU A 224 15.25 -6.33 -12.97
N SER A 225 14.62 -5.30 -13.53
CA SER A 225 13.85 -5.35 -14.78
C SER A 225 12.65 -6.31 -14.77
N GLN A 226 12.15 -6.65 -13.58
CA GLN A 226 11.00 -7.54 -13.41
C GLN A 226 9.69 -6.78 -13.60
N ILE A 227 9.54 -5.59 -12.95
CA ILE A 227 8.36 -4.74 -13.06
C ILE A 227 8.82 -3.28 -13.12
N ASP A 228 8.87 -2.70 -14.31
CA ASP A 228 9.30 -1.32 -14.55
C ASP A 228 8.22 -0.55 -15.35
N LEU A 229 7.38 0.20 -14.63
CA LEU A 229 6.27 0.94 -15.25
C LEU A 229 6.73 2.04 -16.21
N GLU A 230 7.88 2.65 -15.95
CA GLU A 230 8.37 3.78 -16.75
C GLU A 230 9.02 3.31 -18.07
N ARG A 231 9.62 2.11 -18.08
CA ARG A 231 10.22 1.49 -19.26
C ARG A 231 9.26 0.58 -20.02
N THR A 232 8.14 0.21 -19.40
CA THR A 232 7.15 -0.67 -20.04
C THR A 232 6.47 0.03 -21.23
N PRO A 233 6.42 -0.61 -22.41
CA PRO A 233 5.69 -0.12 -23.57
C PRO A 233 4.22 0.15 -23.25
N ARG A 234 3.62 1.17 -23.89
CA ARG A 234 2.22 1.56 -23.63
C ARG A 234 1.24 0.40 -23.76
N SER A 235 1.45 -0.50 -24.73
CA SER A 235 0.61 -1.68 -24.96
C SER A 235 0.63 -2.72 -23.84
N GLN A 236 1.70 -2.73 -23.03
CA GLN A 236 1.88 -3.67 -21.92
C GLN A 236 1.66 -3.03 -20.54
N ARG A 237 1.50 -1.70 -20.49
CA ARG A 237 1.45 -0.95 -19.24
C ARG A 237 0.33 -1.42 -18.30
N HIS A 238 -0.84 -1.75 -18.85
CA HIS A 238 -1.97 -2.25 -18.05
C HIS A 238 -1.58 -3.55 -17.32
N ALA A 239 -1.06 -4.54 -18.05
CA ALA A 239 -0.65 -5.82 -17.45
C ALA A 239 0.49 -5.64 -16.42
N THR A 240 1.42 -4.71 -16.66
CA THR A 240 2.49 -4.41 -15.70
C THR A 240 1.95 -3.75 -14.43
N VAL A 241 0.96 -2.85 -14.54
CA VAL A 241 0.27 -2.26 -13.38
C VAL A 241 -0.47 -3.33 -12.59
N GLU A 242 -1.20 -4.23 -13.25
CA GLU A 242 -1.86 -5.35 -12.59
C GLU A 242 -0.87 -6.24 -11.84
N MET A 243 0.23 -6.60 -12.48
CA MET A 243 1.30 -7.39 -11.85
C MET A 243 1.88 -6.66 -10.62
N LEU A 244 2.13 -5.35 -10.74
CA LEU A 244 2.61 -4.55 -9.59
C LEU A 244 1.62 -4.60 -8.42
N HIS A 245 0.32 -4.45 -8.67
CA HIS A 245 -0.68 -4.54 -7.60
C HIS A 245 -0.72 -5.93 -6.95
N VAL A 246 -0.59 -7.00 -7.73
CA VAL A 246 -0.49 -8.38 -7.20
C VAL A 246 0.74 -8.53 -6.32
N CYS A 247 1.91 -8.07 -6.78
CA CYS A 247 3.16 -8.20 -6.04
C CYS A 247 3.15 -7.36 -4.75
N LEU A 248 2.68 -6.11 -4.81
CA LEU A 248 2.53 -5.26 -3.62
C LEU A 248 1.53 -5.87 -2.63
N GLY A 249 0.41 -6.40 -3.10
CA GLY A 249 -0.58 -7.05 -2.25
C GLY A 249 -0.03 -8.29 -1.54
N ARG A 250 0.72 -9.15 -2.25
CA ARG A 250 1.40 -10.31 -1.65
C ARG A 250 2.43 -9.89 -0.60
N ALA A 251 3.26 -8.88 -0.90
CA ALA A 251 4.26 -8.37 0.01
C ALA A 251 3.62 -7.76 1.27
N LEU A 252 2.56 -6.98 1.12
CA LEU A 252 1.81 -6.41 2.24
C LEU A 252 1.14 -7.49 3.10
N ALA A 253 0.58 -8.54 2.48
CA ALA A 253 0.02 -9.69 3.21
C ALA A 253 1.10 -10.42 4.03
N ARG A 254 2.33 -10.56 3.49
CA ARG A 254 3.46 -11.13 4.24
C ARG A 254 3.82 -10.27 5.45
N LEU A 255 3.84 -8.94 5.30
CA LEU A 255 4.11 -8.01 6.40
C LEU A 255 3.04 -8.15 7.50
N VAL A 256 1.75 -8.15 7.14
CA VAL A 256 0.64 -8.37 8.11
C VAL A 256 0.81 -9.71 8.82
N ALA A 257 1.06 -10.81 8.07
CA ALA A 257 1.24 -12.13 8.64
C ALA A 257 2.45 -12.23 9.57
N ALA A 258 3.55 -11.54 9.25
CA ALA A 258 4.76 -11.53 10.06
C ALA A 258 4.57 -10.69 11.34
N GLY A 259 3.98 -9.49 11.26
CA GLY A 259 3.66 -8.65 12.42
C GLY A 259 2.65 -9.32 13.37
N SER A 260 1.74 -10.14 12.83
CA SER A 260 0.78 -10.91 13.61
C SER A 260 1.41 -12.09 14.39
N LYS A 261 2.63 -12.50 14.07
CA LYS A 261 3.35 -13.59 14.76
C LYS A 261 4.28 -13.09 15.86
N GLN A 262 4.59 -11.80 15.91
CA GLN A 262 5.53 -11.21 16.89
C GLN A 262 4.91 -10.99 18.28
N GLN A 263 3.84 -11.68 18.62
CA GLN A 263 3.30 -11.72 19.99
C GLN A 263 4.10 -12.74 20.81
N SER A 264 5.11 -12.26 21.49
CA SER A 264 5.83 -13.04 22.53
C SER A 264 5.95 -12.22 23.77
#